data_2f768f7e4e3b76d906dba2adce965781
#
_entry.id   2f768f7e4e3b76d906dba2adce965781
#
_cell.length_a   1.000
_cell.length_b   1.000
_cell.length_c   1.000
_cell.angle_alpha   90.00
_cell.angle_beta   90.00
_cell.angle_gamma   90.00
#
_symmetry.space_group_name_H-M   'P 1'
#
loop_
_entity.id
_entity.type
_entity.pdbx_description
1 polymer ?
#
loop_
_entity_poly.entity_id
_entity_poly.type
_entity_poly.pdbx_seq_one_letter_code
_entity_poly.pdbx_strand_id
1 'polypeptide(L)'
;MAVIWGFNLSEMSWSAFGHKKMFDRRWHLRKERFIVYQLAMLIGLAAECTATYSLSKYDSLHENIHNFSTSVSTTPASLHNHDIIAAAITTIVFCVLVATIFGADFFFLLFWPTRTYPRWYTFAKKALAVVITAGVGVAAIVSTIVITSHQAFISGVDEGSKAHLVEVYFRPPLVYSHWAQNIAWLVLLWITFVCTAASTIIMFIAAAYDAEFGPMPKTVSENNTETSEGTPIVMREGAGRPI
;
A
#
# COMPACT_ATOMS: atom_id res chain seq x y z
N MET A 1 -32.27 2.65 -11.37
CA MET A 1 -30.83 2.32 -11.34
C MET A 1 -30.14 3.36 -10.48
N ALA A 2 -29.40 2.93 -9.44
CA ALA A 2 -28.77 3.87 -8.52
C ALA A 2 -27.44 4.37 -9.13
N VAL A 3 -27.39 5.66 -9.46
CA VAL A 3 -26.14 6.34 -9.84
C VAL A 3 -25.70 7.17 -8.64
N ILE A 4 -24.60 6.80 -8.01
CA ILE A 4 -24.03 7.50 -6.86
C ILE A 4 -22.76 8.20 -7.31
N TRP A 5 -22.69 9.52 -7.19
CA TRP A 5 -21.53 10.35 -7.60
C TRP A 5 -21.10 10.10 -9.06
N GLY A 6 -22.07 9.81 -9.93
CA GLY A 6 -21.83 9.46 -11.32
C GLY A 6 -21.31 8.03 -11.56
N PHE A 7 -21.24 7.18 -10.54
CA PHE A 7 -20.95 5.76 -10.70
C PHE A 7 -22.25 4.98 -10.88
N ASN A 8 -22.32 4.22 -11.97
CA ASN A 8 -23.43 3.32 -12.22
C ASN A 8 -23.18 2.00 -11.52
N LEU A 9 -23.89 1.75 -10.42
CA LEU A 9 -23.72 0.53 -9.63
C LEU A 9 -24.15 -0.75 -10.37
N SER A 10 -24.96 -0.62 -11.44
CA SER A 10 -25.37 -1.79 -12.23
C SER A 10 -24.21 -2.40 -13.06
N GLU A 11 -23.11 -1.66 -13.24
CA GLU A 11 -21.89 -2.16 -13.90
C GLU A 11 -21.07 -3.07 -12.98
N MET A 12 -21.30 -2.99 -11.65
CA MET A 12 -20.65 -3.87 -10.69
C MET A 12 -21.26 -5.27 -10.79
N SER A 13 -20.59 -6.15 -11.50
CA SER A 13 -21.01 -7.56 -11.61
C SER A 13 -19.87 -8.49 -11.20
N TRP A 14 -20.20 -9.57 -10.51
CA TRP A 14 -19.23 -10.61 -10.15
C TRP A 14 -18.52 -11.20 -11.38
N SER A 15 -19.13 -11.10 -12.57
CA SER A 15 -18.49 -11.54 -13.83
C SER A 15 -17.23 -10.75 -14.19
N ALA A 16 -17.02 -9.56 -13.59
CA ALA A 16 -15.81 -8.75 -13.78
C ALA A 16 -14.55 -9.43 -13.23
N PHE A 17 -14.70 -10.27 -12.19
CA PHE A 17 -13.61 -11.08 -11.63
C PHE A 17 -13.24 -12.28 -12.50
N GLY A 18 -14.00 -12.54 -13.57
CA GLY A 18 -13.67 -13.61 -14.53
C GLY A 18 -12.34 -13.35 -15.22
N HIS A 19 -11.50 -14.40 -15.33
CA HIS A 19 -10.14 -14.34 -15.89
C HIS A 19 -10.03 -13.59 -17.22
N LYS A 20 -11.00 -13.79 -18.14
CA LYS A 20 -11.02 -13.14 -19.47
C LYS A 20 -11.23 -11.62 -19.37
N LYS A 21 -12.09 -11.16 -18.44
CA LYS A 21 -12.36 -9.73 -18.24
C LYS A 21 -11.29 -9.04 -17.40
N MET A 22 -10.80 -9.72 -16.37
CA MET A 22 -9.77 -9.20 -15.46
C MET A 22 -8.43 -8.99 -16.19
N PHE A 23 -8.00 -9.97 -17.00
CA PHE A 23 -6.71 -9.94 -17.72
C PHE A 23 -6.86 -9.62 -19.21
N ASP A 24 -7.82 -8.79 -19.58
CA ASP A 24 -8.05 -8.37 -20.96
C ASP A 24 -6.86 -7.54 -21.46
N ARG A 25 -6.12 -8.09 -22.44
CA ARG A 25 -4.92 -7.48 -23.02
C ARG A 25 -5.18 -6.28 -23.91
N ARG A 26 -6.44 -6.04 -24.26
CA ARG A 26 -6.83 -4.86 -25.05
C ARG A 26 -6.56 -3.55 -24.29
N TRP A 27 -6.53 -3.60 -22.97
CA TRP A 27 -6.26 -2.44 -22.12
C TRP A 27 -4.77 -2.31 -21.82
N HIS A 28 -4.22 -1.09 -21.93
CA HIS A 28 -2.80 -0.84 -21.68
C HIS A 28 -2.41 -1.15 -20.23
N LEU A 29 -1.41 -2.01 -20.05
CA LEU A 29 -0.85 -2.40 -18.75
C LEU A 29 -1.88 -2.90 -17.69
N ARG A 30 -3.09 -3.31 -18.11
CA ARG A 30 -4.14 -3.73 -17.16
C ARG A 30 -3.71 -4.95 -16.34
N LYS A 31 -3.15 -5.97 -17.01
CA LYS A 31 -2.69 -7.20 -16.38
C LYS A 31 -1.58 -6.92 -15.36
N GLU A 32 -0.60 -6.14 -15.77
CA GLU A 32 0.56 -5.78 -14.97
C GLU A 32 0.13 -4.99 -13.73
N ARG A 33 -0.76 -4.01 -13.89
CA ARG A 33 -1.34 -3.23 -12.78
C ARG A 33 -2.04 -4.13 -11.77
N PHE A 34 -2.91 -5.04 -12.22
CA PHE A 34 -3.61 -5.95 -11.32
C PHE A 34 -2.66 -6.83 -10.52
N ILE A 35 -1.64 -7.41 -11.16
CA ILE A 35 -0.69 -8.28 -10.48
C ILE A 35 0.10 -7.49 -9.43
N VAL A 36 0.66 -6.34 -9.80
CA VAL A 36 1.54 -5.59 -8.90
C VAL A 36 0.75 -4.97 -7.75
N TYR A 37 -0.47 -4.47 -7.99
CA TYR A 37 -1.35 -3.97 -6.92
C TYR A 37 -1.74 -5.06 -5.94
N GLN A 38 -2.09 -6.25 -6.42
CA GLN A 38 -2.40 -7.39 -5.56
C GLN A 38 -1.20 -7.83 -4.74
N LEU A 39 -0.01 -7.87 -5.33
CA LEU A 39 1.22 -8.19 -4.59
C LEU A 39 1.50 -7.16 -3.50
N ALA A 40 1.42 -5.86 -3.82
CA ALA A 40 1.64 -4.79 -2.84
C ALA A 40 0.65 -4.90 -1.67
N MET A 41 -0.64 -5.14 -1.96
CA MET A 41 -1.68 -5.28 -0.95
C MET A 41 -1.49 -6.53 -0.07
N LEU A 42 -1.27 -7.70 -0.67
CA LEU A 42 -1.17 -8.96 0.07
C LEU A 42 0.09 -9.02 0.93
N ILE A 43 1.23 -8.58 0.40
CA ILE A 43 2.50 -8.58 1.14
C ILE A 43 2.46 -7.47 2.20
N GLY A 44 1.87 -6.31 1.88
CA GLY A 44 1.65 -5.23 2.86
C GLY A 44 0.77 -5.68 4.02
N LEU A 45 -0.32 -6.41 3.75
CA LEU A 45 -1.17 -7.00 4.78
C LEU A 45 -0.40 -8.01 5.65
N ALA A 46 0.45 -8.84 5.04
CA ALA A 46 1.27 -9.78 5.80
C ALA A 46 2.28 -9.04 6.70
N ALA A 47 2.90 -7.96 6.21
CA ALA A 47 3.80 -7.10 7.00
C ALA A 47 3.04 -6.43 8.17
N GLU A 48 1.84 -5.90 7.91
CA GLU A 48 0.96 -5.32 8.91
C GLU A 48 0.59 -6.32 10.00
N CYS A 49 0.14 -7.52 9.63
CA CYS A 49 -0.22 -8.57 10.59
C CYS A 49 0.96 -8.96 11.48
N THR A 50 2.17 -9.09 10.91
CA THR A 50 3.37 -9.43 11.68
C THR A 50 3.81 -8.28 12.60
N ALA A 51 3.72 -7.03 12.14
CA ALA A 51 3.99 -5.84 12.95
C ALA A 51 2.99 -5.70 14.10
N THR A 52 1.69 -5.91 13.85
CA THR A 52 0.61 -5.87 14.86
C THR A 52 0.82 -6.95 15.92
N TYR A 53 1.19 -8.16 15.52
CA TYR A 53 1.51 -9.23 16.47
C TYR A 53 2.71 -8.85 17.34
N SER A 54 3.77 -8.30 16.75
CA SER A 54 4.93 -7.82 17.49
C SER A 54 4.54 -6.73 18.48
N LEU A 55 3.78 -5.72 18.03
CA LEU A 55 3.26 -4.63 18.87
C LEU A 55 2.51 -5.18 20.08
N SER A 56 1.53 -6.05 19.86
CA SER A 56 0.72 -6.65 20.93
C SER A 56 1.57 -7.41 21.97
N LYS A 57 2.62 -8.11 21.53
CA LYS A 57 3.50 -8.86 22.44
C LYS A 57 4.39 -7.96 23.28
N TYR A 58 4.95 -6.90 22.70
CA TYR A 58 5.76 -5.94 23.46
C TYR A 58 4.91 -5.09 24.41
N ASP A 59 3.67 -4.78 24.04
CA ASP A 59 2.70 -4.10 24.90
C ASP A 59 2.33 -4.98 26.11
N SER A 60 1.97 -6.24 25.85
CA SER A 60 1.71 -7.23 26.92
C SER A 60 2.93 -7.45 27.85
N LEU A 61 4.14 -7.43 27.29
CA LEU A 61 5.36 -7.52 28.10
C LEU A 61 5.51 -6.31 29.01
N HIS A 62 5.22 -5.10 28.50
CA HIS A 62 5.24 -3.88 29.28
C HIS A 62 4.25 -3.95 30.47
N GLU A 63 3.01 -4.33 30.21
CA GLU A 63 1.97 -4.51 31.26
C GLU A 63 2.36 -5.57 32.29
N ASN A 64 2.87 -6.72 31.84
CA ASN A 64 3.26 -7.81 32.74
C ASN A 64 4.40 -7.40 33.67
N ILE A 65 5.42 -6.71 33.17
CA ILE A 65 6.56 -6.21 33.96
C ILE A 65 6.06 -5.15 34.98
N HIS A 66 5.21 -4.23 34.55
CA HIS A 66 4.62 -3.24 35.42
C HIS A 66 3.81 -3.87 36.56
N ASN A 67 2.88 -4.76 36.24
CA ASN A 67 2.01 -5.42 37.20
C ASN A 67 2.79 -6.29 38.20
N PHE A 68 3.80 -7.04 37.74
CA PHE A 68 4.64 -7.83 38.61
C PHE A 68 5.44 -6.97 39.58
N SER A 69 6.05 -5.89 39.09
CA SER A 69 6.86 -5.00 39.92
C SER A 69 6.06 -4.26 41.00
N THR A 70 4.83 -3.86 40.69
CA THR A 70 3.91 -3.23 41.66
C THR A 70 3.48 -4.17 42.78
N SER A 71 3.50 -5.49 42.52
CA SER A 71 3.17 -6.50 43.54
C SER A 71 4.34 -6.87 44.44
N VAL A 72 5.58 -6.63 44.04
CA VAL A 72 6.81 -7.07 44.74
C VAL A 72 7.64 -5.90 45.31
N SER A 73 7.56 -4.70 44.72
CA SER A 73 8.41 -3.56 45.07
C SER A 73 7.59 -2.28 45.27
N THR A 74 8.12 -1.37 46.09
CA THR A 74 7.58 0.00 46.26
C THR A 74 7.81 0.90 45.03
N THR A 75 8.78 0.58 44.20
CA THR A 75 9.07 1.27 42.93
C THR A 75 8.73 0.41 41.77
N PRO A 76 7.77 0.83 40.88
CA PRO A 76 7.39 0.04 39.74
C PRO A 76 8.52 -0.02 38.70
N ALA A 77 8.79 -1.22 38.15
CA ALA A 77 9.65 -1.38 37.00
C ALA A 77 9.03 -0.74 35.75
N SER A 78 9.84 -0.13 34.93
CA SER A 78 9.43 0.43 33.64
C SER A 78 10.21 -0.22 32.51
N LEU A 79 9.47 -0.74 31.52
CA LEU A 79 10.06 -1.25 30.28
C LEU A 79 10.11 -0.12 29.24
N HIS A 80 11.31 0.14 28.74
CA HIS A 80 11.52 1.13 27.66
C HIS A 80 11.61 0.40 26.32
N ASN A 81 10.49 0.43 25.57
CA ASN A 81 10.32 -0.21 24.26
C ASN A 81 9.55 0.68 23.26
N HIS A 82 9.52 1.99 23.50
CA HIS A 82 8.73 2.94 22.71
C HIS A 82 9.18 3.01 21.24
N ASP A 83 10.45 2.73 20.97
CA ASP A 83 11.04 2.75 19.64
C ASP A 83 10.47 1.66 18.72
N ILE A 84 10.38 0.41 19.21
CA ILE A 84 9.78 -0.68 18.43
C ILE A 84 8.27 -0.51 18.28
N ILE A 85 7.60 0.02 19.31
CA ILE A 85 6.18 0.35 19.25
C ILE A 85 5.92 1.41 18.18
N ALA A 86 6.71 2.49 18.16
CA ALA A 86 6.59 3.55 17.14
C ALA A 86 6.86 3.03 15.72
N ALA A 87 7.88 2.18 15.55
CA ALA A 87 8.20 1.56 14.27
C ALA A 87 7.05 0.65 13.77
N ALA A 88 6.44 -0.14 14.68
CA ALA A 88 5.31 -1.00 14.36
C ALA A 88 4.07 -0.19 13.95
N ILE A 89 3.71 0.84 14.73
CA ILE A 89 2.58 1.72 14.41
C ILE A 89 2.78 2.40 13.06
N THR A 90 3.97 2.92 12.79
CA THR A 90 4.29 3.56 11.50
C THR A 90 4.12 2.57 10.34
N THR A 91 4.59 1.33 10.50
CA THR A 91 4.41 0.27 9.51
C THR A 91 2.92 -0.02 9.25
N ILE A 92 2.13 -0.20 10.31
CA ILE A 92 0.70 -0.48 10.21
C ILE A 92 -0.01 0.63 9.44
N VAL A 93 0.23 1.89 9.79
CA VAL A 93 -0.40 3.04 9.13
C VAL A 93 -0.10 3.07 7.64
N PHE A 94 1.15 2.91 7.24
CA PHE A 94 1.50 2.95 5.82
C PHE A 94 1.03 1.71 5.05
N CYS A 95 1.02 0.52 5.64
CA CYS A 95 0.47 -0.67 5.00
C CYS A 95 -1.05 -0.56 4.78
N VAL A 96 -1.81 0.00 5.72
CA VAL A 96 -3.24 0.30 5.55
C VAL A 96 -3.45 1.30 4.41
N LEU A 97 -2.62 2.34 4.31
CA LEU A 97 -2.70 3.32 3.22
C LEU A 97 -2.37 2.68 1.86
N VAL A 98 -1.39 1.76 1.78
CA VAL A 98 -1.11 0.96 0.57
C VAL A 98 -2.35 0.18 0.15
N ALA A 99 -2.96 -0.57 1.07
CA ALA A 99 -4.15 -1.36 0.79
C ALA A 99 -5.32 -0.48 0.34
N THR A 100 -5.50 0.69 0.94
CA THR A 100 -6.59 1.63 0.62
C THR A 100 -6.42 2.20 -0.79
N ILE A 101 -5.24 2.75 -1.14
CA ILE A 101 -5.03 3.44 -2.42
C ILE A 101 -4.98 2.47 -3.58
N PHE A 102 -4.15 1.43 -3.49
CA PHE A 102 -4.03 0.46 -4.59
C PHE A 102 -5.23 -0.46 -4.66
N GLY A 103 -5.91 -0.73 -3.53
CA GLY A 103 -7.19 -1.44 -3.50
C GLY A 103 -8.30 -0.65 -4.17
N ALA A 104 -8.43 0.64 -3.88
CA ALA A 104 -9.40 1.50 -4.55
C ALA A 104 -9.13 1.57 -6.07
N ASP A 105 -7.86 1.79 -6.48
CA ASP A 105 -7.50 1.84 -7.90
C ASP A 105 -7.72 0.49 -8.61
N PHE A 106 -7.48 -0.62 -7.92
CA PHE A 106 -7.81 -1.96 -8.41
C PHE A 106 -9.31 -2.11 -8.71
N PHE A 107 -10.19 -1.72 -7.77
CA PHE A 107 -11.63 -1.82 -7.97
C PHE A 107 -12.14 -0.85 -9.04
N PHE A 108 -11.62 0.37 -9.11
CA PHE A 108 -11.96 1.31 -10.16
C PHE A 108 -11.57 0.80 -11.55
N LEU A 109 -10.38 0.22 -11.67
CA LEU A 109 -9.93 -0.39 -12.92
C LEU A 109 -10.74 -1.64 -13.30
N LEU A 110 -11.24 -2.38 -12.31
CA LEU A 110 -12.03 -3.58 -12.52
C LEU A 110 -13.44 -3.28 -13.03
N PHE A 111 -14.15 -2.36 -12.36
CA PHE A 111 -15.55 -2.09 -12.62
C PHE A 111 -15.80 -0.96 -13.62
N TRP A 112 -14.94 0.07 -13.64
CA TRP A 112 -15.13 1.25 -14.50
C TRP A 112 -13.87 1.60 -15.32
N PRO A 113 -13.42 0.69 -16.20
CA PRO A 113 -12.15 0.89 -16.94
C PRO A 113 -12.21 2.03 -17.97
N THR A 114 -13.41 2.34 -18.50
CA THR A 114 -13.62 3.38 -19.54
C THR A 114 -13.83 4.77 -18.97
N ARG A 115 -13.89 4.91 -17.66
CA ARG A 115 -14.25 6.18 -17.04
C ARG A 115 -13.09 7.18 -17.07
N THR A 116 -13.38 8.38 -17.50
CA THR A 116 -12.46 9.54 -17.40
C THR A 116 -12.63 10.22 -16.04
N TYR A 117 -11.52 10.38 -15.33
CA TYR A 117 -11.52 11.06 -14.03
C TYR A 117 -11.11 12.52 -14.17
N PRO A 118 -11.61 13.44 -13.31
CA PRO A 118 -11.18 14.83 -13.28
C PRO A 118 -9.66 14.95 -13.07
N ARG A 119 -9.04 15.96 -13.66
CA ARG A 119 -7.57 16.18 -13.55
C ARG A 119 -7.08 16.28 -12.11
N TRP A 120 -7.87 16.93 -11.22
CA TRP A 120 -7.52 17.04 -9.81
C TRP A 120 -7.45 15.69 -9.10
N TYR A 121 -8.38 14.76 -9.41
CA TYR A 121 -8.39 13.41 -8.84
C TYR A 121 -7.16 12.62 -9.28
N THR A 122 -6.81 12.67 -10.57
CA THR A 122 -5.62 12.00 -11.09
C THR A 122 -4.34 12.56 -10.46
N PHE A 123 -4.27 13.87 -10.25
CA PHE A 123 -3.14 14.51 -9.57
C PHE A 123 -3.07 14.07 -8.09
N ALA A 124 -4.19 14.15 -7.36
CA ALA A 124 -4.25 13.74 -5.95
C ALA A 124 -3.86 12.26 -5.76
N LYS A 125 -4.37 11.38 -6.62
CA LYS A 125 -4.01 9.96 -6.62
C LYS A 125 -2.51 9.74 -6.82
N LYS A 126 -1.90 10.42 -7.80
CA LYS A 126 -0.45 10.33 -8.06
C LYS A 126 0.37 10.86 -6.89
N ALA A 127 0.01 12.02 -6.35
CA ALA A 127 0.70 12.61 -5.21
C ALA A 127 0.63 11.70 -3.98
N LEU A 128 -0.55 11.16 -3.69
CA LEU A 128 -0.76 10.28 -2.55
C LEU A 128 0.00 8.95 -2.71
N ALA A 129 0.06 8.36 -3.91
CA ALA A 129 0.85 7.16 -4.16
C ALA A 129 2.35 7.39 -3.93
N VAL A 130 2.89 8.56 -4.33
CA VAL A 130 4.30 8.92 -4.06
C VAL A 130 4.54 9.08 -2.56
N VAL A 131 3.66 9.80 -1.86
CA VAL A 131 3.78 10.00 -0.40
C VAL A 131 3.73 8.66 0.34
N ILE A 132 2.81 7.77 -0.02
CA ILE A 132 2.69 6.45 0.60
C ILE A 132 3.93 5.60 0.30
N THR A 133 4.41 5.58 -0.94
CA THR A 133 5.64 4.84 -1.30
C THR A 133 6.84 5.33 -0.51
N ALA A 134 7.02 6.65 -0.40
CA ALA A 134 8.07 7.24 0.41
C ALA A 134 7.90 6.89 1.90
N GLY A 135 6.68 6.94 2.41
CA GLY A 135 6.37 6.58 3.79
C GLY A 135 6.65 5.12 4.14
N VAL A 136 6.30 4.17 3.25
CA VAL A 136 6.69 2.76 3.42
C VAL A 136 8.20 2.59 3.42
N GLY A 137 8.92 3.31 2.53
CA GLY A 137 10.39 3.31 2.51
C GLY A 137 11.01 3.84 3.81
N VAL A 138 10.50 4.96 4.33
CA VAL A 138 10.93 5.50 5.62
C VAL A 138 10.62 4.53 6.76
N ALA A 139 9.42 3.93 6.78
CA ALA A 139 9.06 2.91 7.76
C ALA A 139 10.00 1.71 7.72
N ALA A 140 10.40 1.25 6.52
CA ALA A 140 11.34 0.15 6.34
C ALA A 140 12.74 0.50 6.88
N ILE A 141 13.23 1.70 6.61
CA ILE A 141 14.54 2.18 7.11
C ILE A 141 14.51 2.29 8.64
N VAL A 142 13.50 2.96 9.20
CA VAL A 142 13.37 3.14 10.67
C VAL A 142 13.25 1.79 11.35
N SER A 143 12.39 0.88 10.85
CA SER A 143 12.24 -0.47 11.40
C SER A 143 13.54 -1.27 11.33
N THR A 144 14.33 -1.09 10.25
CA THR A 144 15.65 -1.72 10.14
C THR A 144 16.58 -1.25 11.26
N ILE A 145 16.70 0.06 11.46
CA ILE A 145 17.57 0.64 12.49
C ILE A 145 17.13 0.16 13.88
N VAL A 146 15.84 0.24 14.19
CA VAL A 146 15.30 -0.15 15.49
C VAL A 146 15.55 -1.64 15.75
N ILE A 147 15.21 -2.52 14.81
CA ILE A 147 15.33 -3.97 15.02
C ILE A 147 16.78 -4.43 15.09
N THR A 148 17.69 -3.82 14.32
CA THR A 148 19.09 -4.27 14.26
C THR A 148 20.01 -3.62 15.29
N SER A 149 19.71 -2.39 15.72
CA SER A 149 20.63 -1.59 16.53
C SER A 149 20.10 -1.27 17.93
N HIS A 150 18.80 -1.47 18.19
CA HIS A 150 18.18 -1.16 19.47
C HIS A 150 17.75 -2.42 20.21
N GLN A 151 17.49 -2.22 21.51
CA GLN A 151 16.96 -3.24 22.41
C GLN A 151 16.09 -2.58 23.48
N ALA A 152 15.11 -3.33 24.00
CA ALA A 152 14.34 -2.89 25.17
C ALA A 152 15.21 -3.01 26.43
N PHE A 153 14.97 -2.10 27.39
CA PHE A 153 15.63 -2.19 28.69
C PHE A 153 14.64 -1.92 29.84
N ILE A 154 14.90 -2.58 30.97
CA ILE A 154 14.10 -2.45 32.17
C ILE A 154 14.82 -1.51 33.12
N SER A 155 14.08 -0.53 33.68
CA SER A 155 14.57 0.40 34.70
C SER A 155 13.69 0.37 35.96
N GLY A 156 14.19 0.92 37.08
CA GLY A 156 13.44 1.02 38.32
C GLY A 156 13.58 -0.16 39.29
N VAL A 157 14.35 -1.20 38.95
CA VAL A 157 14.58 -2.38 39.78
C VAL A 157 16.07 -2.73 39.86
N ASP A 158 16.47 -3.45 40.91
CA ASP A 158 17.83 -3.96 41.08
C ASP A 158 18.18 -5.07 40.07
N GLU A 159 19.47 -5.33 39.88
CA GLU A 159 19.94 -6.29 38.88
C GLU A 159 19.44 -7.73 39.15
N GLY A 160 19.25 -8.12 40.41
CA GLY A 160 18.72 -9.45 40.77
C GLY A 160 17.25 -9.60 40.33
N SER A 161 16.44 -8.62 40.62
CA SER A 161 15.02 -8.56 40.20
C SER A 161 14.88 -8.48 38.69
N LYS A 162 15.77 -7.73 38.02
CA LYS A 162 15.83 -7.63 36.57
C LYS A 162 16.13 -8.97 35.89
N ALA A 163 17.15 -9.71 36.43
CA ALA A 163 17.47 -11.04 35.91
C ALA A 163 16.29 -12.00 36.05
N HIS A 164 15.60 -11.98 37.21
CA HIS A 164 14.40 -12.79 37.43
C HIS A 164 13.24 -12.41 36.49
N LEU A 165 13.00 -11.11 36.25
CA LEU A 165 11.98 -10.67 35.31
C LEU A 165 12.26 -11.14 33.89
N VAL A 166 13.52 -11.09 33.43
CA VAL A 166 13.92 -11.58 32.10
C VAL A 166 13.77 -13.11 32.00
N GLU A 167 14.03 -13.86 33.07
CA GLU A 167 13.82 -15.31 33.11
C GLU A 167 12.35 -15.70 33.07
N VAL A 168 11.49 -15.01 33.82
CA VAL A 168 10.04 -15.29 33.86
C VAL A 168 9.37 -14.85 32.55
N TYR A 169 9.71 -13.68 32.05
CA TYR A 169 9.13 -13.09 30.83
C TYR A 169 10.12 -13.13 29.68
N PHE A 170 10.55 -14.31 29.25
CA PHE A 170 11.57 -14.50 28.22
C PHE A 170 11.08 -14.22 26.78
N ARG A 171 9.79 -14.00 26.56
CA ARG A 171 9.19 -13.72 25.25
C ARG A 171 8.19 -12.57 25.29
N PRO A 172 8.34 -11.54 24.41
CA PRO A 172 9.40 -11.38 23.40
C PRO A 172 10.77 -11.06 24.03
N PRO A 173 11.90 -11.38 23.37
CA PRO A 173 13.24 -11.07 23.89
C PRO A 173 13.47 -9.56 23.90
N LEU A 174 14.27 -9.07 24.85
CA LEU A 174 14.63 -7.65 24.94
C LEU A 174 15.46 -7.18 23.74
N VAL A 175 16.31 -8.04 23.18
CA VAL A 175 17.06 -7.77 21.96
C VAL A 175 16.17 -8.05 20.76
N TYR A 176 15.75 -7.00 20.05
CA TYR A 176 14.74 -7.07 19.00
C TYR A 176 15.14 -7.98 17.83
N SER A 177 16.41 -8.02 17.46
CA SER A 177 16.93 -8.86 16.39
C SER A 177 16.92 -10.37 16.71
N HIS A 178 16.82 -10.76 17.97
CA HIS A 178 16.77 -12.16 18.37
C HIS A 178 15.36 -12.78 18.22
N TRP A 179 14.37 -11.98 17.84
CA TRP A 179 13.02 -12.48 17.62
C TRP A 179 12.72 -12.63 16.12
N ALA A 180 12.54 -13.88 15.68
CA ALA A 180 12.25 -14.21 14.28
C ALA A 180 11.04 -13.47 13.70
N GLN A 181 10.05 -13.14 14.54
CA GLN A 181 8.88 -12.38 14.14
C GLN A 181 9.22 -10.95 13.68
N ASN A 182 10.15 -10.28 14.39
CA ASN A 182 10.61 -8.94 13.99
C ASN A 182 11.38 -8.99 12.67
N ILE A 183 12.17 -10.03 12.47
CA ILE A 183 12.91 -10.22 11.20
C ILE A 183 11.94 -10.51 10.06
N ALA A 184 10.92 -11.36 10.28
CA ALA A 184 9.90 -11.64 9.27
C ALA A 184 9.12 -10.37 8.90
N TRP A 185 8.70 -9.57 9.89
CA TRP A 185 8.08 -8.26 9.66
C TRP A 185 8.97 -7.36 8.80
N LEU A 186 10.25 -7.23 9.15
CA LEU A 186 11.20 -6.38 8.43
C LEU A 186 11.36 -6.81 6.97
N VAL A 187 11.55 -8.11 6.72
CA VAL A 187 11.68 -8.65 5.35
C VAL A 187 10.42 -8.38 4.52
N LEU A 188 9.24 -8.66 5.08
CA LEU A 188 7.96 -8.40 4.41
C LEU A 188 7.76 -6.92 4.10
N LEU A 189 8.19 -6.03 5.00
CA LEU A 189 8.08 -4.59 4.80
C LEU A 189 8.96 -4.10 3.65
N TRP A 190 10.19 -4.62 3.51
CA TRP A 190 11.06 -4.31 2.37
C TRP A 190 10.48 -4.80 1.04
N ILE A 191 9.90 -6.01 1.01
CA ILE A 191 9.23 -6.53 -0.18
C ILE A 191 7.99 -5.66 -0.51
N THR A 192 7.23 -5.26 0.51
CA THR A 192 6.10 -4.32 0.36
C THR A 192 6.56 -3.00 -0.28
N PHE A 193 7.68 -2.44 0.18
CA PHE A 193 8.24 -1.22 -0.40
C PHE A 193 8.55 -1.38 -1.90
N VAL A 194 9.22 -2.46 -2.29
CA VAL A 194 9.54 -2.73 -3.70
C VAL A 194 8.27 -2.87 -4.55
N CYS A 195 7.28 -3.64 -4.07
CA CYS A 195 6.01 -3.82 -4.75
C CYS A 195 5.21 -2.50 -4.86
N THR A 196 5.22 -1.68 -3.81
CA THR A 196 4.54 -0.37 -3.79
C THR A 196 5.21 0.61 -4.74
N ALA A 197 6.54 0.63 -4.80
CA ALA A 197 7.30 1.44 -5.76
C ALA A 197 7.00 1.02 -7.21
N ALA A 198 7.00 -0.28 -7.50
CA ALA A 198 6.63 -0.81 -8.81
C ALA A 198 5.18 -0.45 -9.18
N SER A 199 4.23 -0.56 -8.23
CA SER A 199 2.83 -0.16 -8.40
C SER A 199 2.69 1.32 -8.76
N THR A 200 3.42 2.17 -8.06
CA THR A 200 3.45 3.62 -8.30
C THR A 200 4.00 3.93 -9.69
N ILE A 201 5.12 3.33 -10.09
CA ILE A 201 5.73 3.53 -11.41
C ILE A 201 4.75 3.12 -12.52
N ILE A 202 4.18 1.93 -12.44
CA ILE A 202 3.21 1.41 -13.44
C ILE A 202 1.97 2.30 -13.51
N MET A 203 1.49 2.80 -12.36
CA MET A 203 0.37 3.74 -12.31
C MET A 203 0.70 5.05 -13.05
N PHE A 204 1.92 5.60 -12.91
CA PHE A 204 2.34 6.80 -13.64
C PHE A 204 2.42 6.56 -15.14
N ILE A 205 3.00 5.44 -15.58
CA ILE A 205 3.11 5.07 -17.00
C ILE A 205 1.71 4.92 -17.60
N ALA A 206 0.81 4.20 -16.92
CA ALA A 206 -0.55 4.03 -17.39
C ALA A 206 -1.32 5.35 -17.44
N ALA A 207 -1.16 6.21 -16.45
CA ALA A 207 -1.82 7.51 -16.44
C ALA A 207 -1.26 8.48 -17.51
N ALA A 208 0.00 8.35 -17.91
CA ALA A 208 0.57 9.08 -19.04
C ALA A 208 -0.05 8.60 -20.37
N TYR A 209 -0.14 7.29 -20.54
CA TYR A 209 -0.79 6.70 -21.72
C TYR A 209 -2.27 7.09 -21.82
N ASP A 210 -3.03 7.00 -20.71
CA ASP A 210 -4.45 7.37 -20.68
C ASP A 210 -4.67 8.87 -20.95
N ALA A 211 -3.69 9.73 -20.66
CA ALA A 211 -3.76 11.17 -20.94
C ALA A 211 -3.54 11.49 -22.43
N GLU A 212 -2.76 10.67 -23.13
CA GLU A 212 -2.44 10.85 -24.55
C GLU A 212 -3.46 10.18 -25.47
N PHE A 213 -3.82 8.94 -25.19
CA PHE A 213 -4.68 8.10 -26.05
C PHE A 213 -6.12 7.93 -25.52
N GLY A 214 -6.40 8.40 -24.30
CA GLY A 214 -7.67 8.19 -23.61
C GLY A 214 -7.81 6.78 -22.99
N PRO A 215 -8.82 6.57 -22.12
CA PRO A 215 -9.06 5.29 -21.45
C PRO A 215 -9.85 4.33 -22.35
N MET A 216 -9.35 4.04 -23.55
CA MET A 216 -9.98 3.13 -24.51
C MET A 216 -9.12 1.90 -24.78
N PRO A 217 -9.73 0.77 -25.21
CA PRO A 217 -8.97 -0.38 -25.67
C PRO A 217 -8.03 0.00 -26.85
N LYS A 218 -6.84 -0.54 -26.88
CA LYS A 218 -5.81 -0.25 -27.91
C LYS A 218 -6.35 -0.29 -29.34
N THR A 219 -7.13 -1.31 -29.67
CA THR A 219 -7.71 -1.48 -31.01
C THR A 219 -8.62 -0.33 -31.43
N VAL A 220 -9.33 0.29 -30.49
CA VAL A 220 -10.22 1.43 -30.80
C VAL A 220 -9.40 2.71 -30.90
N SER A 221 -8.35 2.86 -30.10
CA SER A 221 -7.44 4.01 -30.14
C SER A 221 -6.67 4.05 -31.46
N GLU A 222 -6.10 2.93 -31.92
CA GLU A 222 -5.37 2.83 -33.17
C GLU A 222 -6.27 3.19 -34.38
N ASN A 223 -7.48 2.63 -34.44
CA ASN A 223 -8.43 2.94 -35.53
C ASN A 223 -8.84 4.43 -35.54
N ASN A 224 -9.00 5.06 -34.38
CA ASN A 224 -9.35 6.48 -34.33
C ASN A 224 -8.20 7.39 -34.78
N THR A 225 -6.95 7.00 -34.52
CA THR A 225 -5.76 7.72 -34.96
C THR A 225 -5.60 7.63 -36.47
N GLU A 226 -5.75 6.44 -37.06
CA GLU A 226 -5.71 6.22 -38.50
C GLU A 226 -6.84 6.99 -39.25
N THR A 227 -8.03 7.05 -38.67
CA THR A 227 -9.17 7.80 -39.24
C THR A 227 -8.93 9.30 -39.19
N SER A 228 -8.23 9.81 -38.17
CA SER A 228 -7.92 11.24 -38.03
C SER A 228 -6.81 11.69 -38.97
N GLU A 229 -5.85 10.84 -39.30
CA GLU A 229 -4.79 11.11 -40.26
C GLU A 229 -5.22 10.90 -41.71
N GLY A 230 -6.26 10.10 -41.96
CA GLY A 230 -6.73 9.72 -43.27
C GLY A 230 -7.82 10.63 -43.88
N THR A 231 -8.25 11.70 -43.25
CA THR A 231 -9.26 12.61 -43.82
C THR A 231 -8.57 13.67 -44.67
N PRO A 232 -8.49 13.53 -46.02
CA PRO A 232 -8.04 14.61 -46.86
C PRO A 232 -9.03 15.75 -46.76
N ILE A 233 -8.52 16.95 -46.52
CA ILE A 233 -9.29 18.20 -46.60
C ILE A 233 -9.78 18.30 -48.04
N VAL A 234 -10.99 17.83 -48.29
CA VAL A 234 -11.68 18.12 -49.55
C VAL A 234 -12.01 19.61 -49.49
N MET A 235 -11.16 20.44 -50.13
CA MET A 235 -11.47 21.81 -50.47
C MET A 235 -12.71 21.79 -51.36
N ARG A 236 -13.82 22.23 -50.77
CA ARG A 236 -15.07 22.43 -51.49
C ARG A 236 -14.90 23.66 -52.36
N GLU A 237 -14.38 23.44 -53.57
CA GLU A 237 -14.28 24.41 -54.61
C GLU A 237 -15.68 24.86 -55.08
N GLY A 238 -15.85 26.13 -55.25
CA GLY A 238 -17.05 26.88 -55.35
C GLY A 238 -18.08 26.37 -56.35
N ALA A 239 -19.31 26.26 -55.91
CA ALA A 239 -20.45 26.24 -56.80
C ALA A 239 -20.76 27.64 -57.30
N GLY A 240 -20.45 27.85 -58.60
CA GLY A 240 -20.82 29.04 -59.33
C GLY A 240 -22.33 29.25 -59.34
N ARG A 241 -22.77 30.48 -59.27
CA ARG A 241 -24.14 30.95 -59.55
C ARG A 241 -24.47 30.74 -61.00
N PRO A 242 -25.62 30.23 -61.34
CA PRO A 242 -26.25 30.54 -62.64
C PRO A 242 -27.07 31.83 -62.52
N ILE A 243 -27.06 32.53 -63.65
CA ILE A 243 -27.80 33.74 -63.99
C ILE A 243 -29.31 33.54 -63.97
#